data_437d430e05e4b74f41293f76a5fb7eb3
#
_entry.id   437d430e05e4b74f41293f76a5fb7eb3
#
_cell.length_a   1.000
_cell.length_b   1.000
_cell.length_c   1.000
_cell.angle_alpha   90.00
_cell.angle_beta   90.00
_cell.angle_gamma   90.00
#
_symmetry.space_group_name_H-M   'P 1'
#
loop_
_entity.id
_entity.type
_entity.pdbx_description
1 polymer ?
#
loop_
_entity_poly.entity_id
_entity_poly.type
_entity_poly.pdbx_seq_one_letter_code
_entity_poly.pdbx_strand_id
1 'polypeptide(L)'
;MSRWAAIAVAVAALYAVTAGSALGDGDPASDYLLTQPVFVPFNSPSPALHAQLIGLAKASAQKGYPVRVAVIQSKRDLGAIPQLLGKPDVYARFLGAEIAFAYRGRLLVVMKQGYGFTKNSKPDQQGMRTLAGVPKPAGNSSDQLTRAAIVALRRVAAGAGHPLPAKVAAVTPPTGGGGGSGSSTVEIAGGVVVVALLACGLLLFFARRSATGVDS
;
A
#
# COMPACT_ATOMS: atom_id res chain seq x y z
N MET A 1 -23.98 31.07 32.17
CA MET A 1 -22.96 30.44 31.32
C MET A 1 -22.30 31.54 30.50
N SER A 2 -20.99 31.76 30.65
CA SER A 2 -20.30 32.86 29.99
C SER A 2 -20.22 32.58 28.47
N ARG A 3 -20.33 33.65 27.66
CA ARG A 3 -20.24 33.57 26.16
C ARG A 3 -18.96 32.86 25.70
N TRP A 4 -17.92 32.86 26.50
CA TRP A 4 -16.66 32.19 26.27
C TRP A 4 -16.72 30.65 26.37
N ALA A 5 -17.59 30.13 27.28
CA ALA A 5 -17.82 28.69 27.39
C ALA A 5 -18.53 28.12 26.16
N ALA A 6 -19.48 28.87 25.58
CA ALA A 6 -20.17 28.46 24.37
C ALA A 6 -19.23 28.45 23.15
N ILE A 7 -18.29 29.41 23.05
CA ILE A 7 -17.29 29.45 21.97
C ILE A 7 -16.30 28.27 22.11
N ALA A 8 -15.86 27.94 23.30
CA ALA A 8 -14.95 26.81 23.54
C ALA A 8 -15.60 25.47 23.14
N VAL A 9 -16.89 25.28 23.46
CA VAL A 9 -17.63 24.07 23.06
C VAL A 9 -17.83 24.01 21.54
N ALA A 10 -18.12 25.11 20.88
CA ALA A 10 -18.31 25.20 19.46
C ALA A 10 -16.99 24.89 18.70
N VAL A 11 -15.84 25.39 19.16
CA VAL A 11 -14.53 25.09 18.60
C VAL A 11 -14.15 23.62 18.83
N ALA A 12 -14.41 23.05 20.01
CA ALA A 12 -14.15 21.64 20.27
C ALA A 12 -15.02 20.71 19.40
N ALA A 13 -16.30 21.09 19.18
CA ALA A 13 -17.19 20.36 18.28
C ALA A 13 -16.72 20.42 16.82
N LEU A 14 -16.18 21.55 16.36
CA LEU A 14 -15.65 21.71 15.01
C LEU A 14 -14.40 20.85 14.79
N TYR A 15 -13.52 20.73 15.79
CA TYR A 15 -12.36 19.82 15.72
C TYR A 15 -12.75 18.34 15.77
N ALA A 16 -13.84 17.98 16.46
CA ALA A 16 -14.31 16.59 16.50
C ALA A 16 -14.89 16.12 15.15
N VAL A 17 -15.45 17.00 14.36
CA VAL A 17 -16.01 16.68 13.02
C VAL A 17 -14.93 16.51 11.96
N THR A 18 -13.75 17.13 12.14
CA THR A 18 -12.64 17.02 11.18
C THR A 18 -11.73 15.79 11.41
N ALA A 19 -11.94 15.05 12.50
CA ALA A 19 -11.30 13.74 12.73
C ALA A 19 -12.01 12.63 11.95
N GLY A 20 -12.62 12.95 10.81
CA GLY A 20 -13.01 11.97 9.81
C GLY A 20 -11.77 11.19 9.42
N SER A 21 -11.84 9.86 9.54
CA SER A 21 -10.80 8.94 9.11
C SER A 21 -10.32 9.38 7.73
N ALA A 22 -9.12 9.93 7.65
CA ALA A 22 -8.37 9.97 6.41
C ALA A 22 -8.07 8.49 6.06
N LEU A 23 -9.09 7.79 5.58
CA LEU A 23 -8.88 6.60 4.77
C LEU A 23 -8.03 7.14 3.61
N GLY A 24 -6.75 6.85 3.64
CA GLY A 24 -5.86 7.19 2.55
C GLY A 24 -6.49 6.61 1.28
N ASP A 25 -7.09 7.49 0.47
CA ASP A 25 -7.74 7.16 -0.80
C ASP A 25 -6.67 6.86 -1.87
N GLY A 26 -5.55 6.28 -1.41
CA GLY A 26 -4.41 5.91 -2.21
C GLY A 26 -4.62 4.60 -2.98
N ASP A 27 -3.67 4.30 -3.83
CA ASP A 27 -3.53 3.00 -4.46
C ASP A 27 -2.93 2.01 -3.44
N PRO A 28 -3.68 0.97 -2.99
CA PRO A 28 -3.19 0.02 -2.00
C PRO A 28 -1.89 -0.68 -2.40
N ALA A 29 -1.67 -0.91 -3.70
CA ALA A 29 -0.46 -1.54 -4.18
C ALA A 29 0.75 -0.61 -4.08
N SER A 30 0.58 0.72 -4.24
CA SER A 30 1.68 1.67 -4.08
C SER A 30 2.21 1.64 -2.66
N ASP A 31 1.34 1.76 -1.66
CA ASP A 31 1.73 1.74 -0.25
C ASP A 31 2.44 0.44 0.13
N TYR A 32 1.86 -0.69 -0.29
CA TYR A 32 2.41 -2.01 0.02
C TYR A 32 3.79 -2.23 -0.62
N LEU A 33 3.93 -1.83 -1.87
CA LEU A 33 5.16 -1.99 -2.63
C LEU A 33 6.28 -1.03 -2.21
N LEU A 34 6.06 -0.07 -1.33
CA LEU A 34 7.14 0.73 -0.74
C LEU A 34 8.06 -0.14 0.13
N THR A 35 7.50 -1.13 0.83
CA THR A 35 8.24 -1.95 1.79
C THR A 35 8.33 -3.42 1.37
N GLN A 36 7.37 -3.93 0.61
CA GLN A 36 7.27 -5.33 0.21
C GLN A 36 7.52 -5.52 -1.29
N PRO A 37 8.11 -6.64 -1.70
CA PRO A 37 8.40 -6.88 -3.12
C PRO A 37 7.18 -7.34 -3.92
N VAL A 38 6.09 -7.77 -3.27
CA VAL A 38 4.92 -8.38 -3.92
C VAL A 38 3.65 -7.88 -3.29
N PHE A 39 2.76 -7.31 -4.07
CA PHE A 39 1.36 -7.05 -3.73
C PHE A 39 0.47 -8.13 -4.33
N VAL A 40 -0.44 -8.68 -3.53
CA VAL A 40 -1.47 -9.64 -3.96
C VAL A 40 -2.87 -9.08 -3.71
N PRO A 41 -3.90 -9.55 -4.44
CA PRO A 41 -5.27 -9.07 -4.26
C PRO A 41 -5.76 -9.19 -2.82
N PHE A 42 -6.73 -8.36 -2.44
CA PHE A 42 -7.42 -8.48 -1.14
C PHE A 42 -8.03 -9.87 -0.93
N ASN A 43 -8.54 -10.49 -1.99
CA ASN A 43 -8.86 -11.92 -1.98
C ASN A 43 -7.57 -12.70 -2.23
N SER A 44 -6.81 -12.94 -1.18
CA SER A 44 -5.45 -13.49 -1.23
C SER A 44 -5.39 -14.85 -1.94
N PRO A 45 -4.31 -15.13 -2.67
CA PRO A 45 -4.03 -16.46 -3.21
C PRO A 45 -3.70 -17.45 -2.08
N SER A 46 -3.62 -18.73 -2.42
CA SER A 46 -3.16 -19.76 -1.49
C SER A 46 -1.79 -19.39 -0.89
N PRO A 47 -1.57 -19.67 0.41
CA PRO A 47 -0.33 -19.29 1.10
C PRO A 47 0.94 -19.79 0.41
N ALA A 48 0.89 -20.99 -0.17
CA ALA A 48 2.02 -21.58 -0.88
C ALA A 48 2.40 -20.78 -2.14
N LEU A 49 1.42 -20.33 -2.93
CA LEU A 49 1.67 -19.51 -4.12
C LEU A 49 2.16 -18.11 -3.74
N HIS A 50 1.60 -17.51 -2.69
CA HIS A 50 2.06 -16.22 -2.19
C HIS A 50 3.52 -16.29 -1.73
N ALA A 51 3.84 -17.28 -0.88
CA ALA A 51 5.21 -17.53 -0.42
C ALA A 51 6.20 -17.77 -1.58
N GLN A 52 5.77 -18.54 -2.58
CA GLN A 52 6.58 -18.81 -3.78
C GLN A 52 6.85 -17.52 -4.58
N LEU A 53 5.85 -16.68 -4.80
CA LEU A 53 6.01 -15.43 -5.54
C LEU A 53 6.94 -14.46 -4.80
N ILE A 54 6.79 -14.32 -3.47
CA ILE A 54 7.71 -13.53 -2.63
C ILE A 54 9.14 -14.06 -2.73
N GLY A 55 9.30 -15.38 -2.59
CA GLY A 55 10.63 -16.01 -2.70
C GLY A 55 11.29 -15.75 -4.05
N LEU A 56 10.52 -15.80 -5.15
CA LEU A 56 11.04 -15.49 -6.49
C LEU A 56 11.40 -14.01 -6.65
N ALA A 57 10.59 -13.08 -6.14
CA ALA A 57 10.89 -11.65 -6.19
C ALA A 57 12.17 -11.33 -5.39
N LYS A 58 12.37 -11.96 -4.22
CA LYS A 58 13.61 -11.85 -3.45
C LYS A 58 14.80 -12.47 -4.19
N ALA A 59 14.63 -13.65 -4.79
CA ALA A 59 15.67 -14.29 -5.58
C ALA A 59 16.07 -13.47 -6.81
N SER A 60 15.11 -12.78 -7.44
CA SER A 60 15.41 -11.89 -8.57
C SER A 60 16.28 -10.70 -8.14
N ALA A 61 16.01 -10.13 -6.97
CA ALA A 61 16.81 -9.05 -6.40
C ALA A 61 18.24 -9.53 -6.07
N GLN A 62 18.37 -10.71 -5.45
CA GLN A 62 19.67 -11.33 -5.13
C GLN A 62 20.52 -11.60 -6.37
N LYS A 63 19.87 -11.86 -7.51
CA LYS A 63 20.55 -12.06 -8.80
C LYS A 63 20.81 -10.75 -9.57
N GLY A 64 20.65 -9.59 -8.94
CA GLY A 64 20.90 -8.29 -9.57
C GLY A 64 19.79 -7.84 -10.54
N TYR A 65 18.63 -8.50 -10.52
CA TYR A 65 17.48 -8.17 -11.35
C TYR A 65 16.23 -7.93 -10.48
N PRO A 66 16.23 -6.88 -9.63
CA PRO A 66 15.11 -6.62 -8.73
C PRO A 66 13.83 -6.32 -9.52
N VAL A 67 12.76 -7.06 -9.23
CA VAL A 67 11.43 -6.84 -9.78
C VAL A 67 10.42 -6.82 -8.63
N ARG A 68 9.65 -5.73 -8.50
CA ARG A 68 8.43 -5.72 -7.68
C ARG A 68 7.26 -6.22 -8.49
N VAL A 69 6.31 -6.88 -7.85
CA VAL A 69 5.18 -7.52 -8.53
C VAL A 69 3.87 -7.06 -7.91
N ALA A 70 2.93 -6.60 -8.73
CA ALA A 70 1.55 -6.32 -8.34
C ALA A 70 0.60 -7.27 -9.07
N VAL A 71 -0.17 -8.06 -8.32
CA VAL A 71 -1.23 -8.92 -8.83
C VAL A 71 -2.57 -8.26 -8.53
N ILE A 72 -3.32 -7.91 -9.57
CA ILE A 72 -4.56 -7.13 -9.50
C ILE A 72 -5.73 -7.96 -10.04
N GLN A 73 -6.70 -8.23 -9.20
CA GLN A 73 -7.87 -9.04 -9.52
C GLN A 73 -9.12 -8.21 -9.77
N SER A 74 -9.29 -7.14 -9.00
CA SER A 74 -10.53 -6.38 -8.93
C SER A 74 -10.31 -4.87 -8.83
N LYS A 75 -11.40 -4.10 -8.97
CA LYS A 75 -11.39 -2.64 -8.76
C LYS A 75 -10.95 -2.26 -7.34
N ARG A 76 -11.26 -3.11 -6.36
CA ARG A 76 -10.88 -2.88 -4.95
C ARG A 76 -9.36 -2.84 -4.77
N ASP A 77 -8.63 -3.63 -5.55
CA ASP A 77 -7.17 -3.68 -5.48
C ASP A 77 -6.50 -2.42 -6.05
N LEU A 78 -7.27 -1.59 -6.76
CA LEU A 78 -6.83 -0.35 -7.40
C LEU A 78 -7.20 0.91 -6.59
N GLY A 79 -7.94 0.78 -5.49
CA GLY A 79 -8.34 1.90 -4.65
C GLY A 79 -8.99 3.05 -5.42
N ALA A 80 -8.36 4.21 -5.41
CA ALA A 80 -8.86 5.44 -6.03
C ALA A 80 -8.90 5.44 -7.57
N ILE A 81 -8.28 4.45 -8.22
CA ILE A 81 -8.14 4.42 -9.70
C ILE A 81 -8.75 3.17 -10.36
N PRO A 82 -9.99 2.79 -10.02
CA PRO A 82 -10.63 1.56 -10.51
C PRO A 82 -10.80 1.49 -12.03
N GLN A 83 -10.70 2.63 -12.73
CA GLN A 83 -10.76 2.75 -14.19
C GLN A 83 -9.53 2.14 -14.91
N LEU A 84 -8.47 1.82 -14.17
CA LEU A 84 -7.28 1.16 -14.71
C LEU A 84 -7.39 -0.37 -14.68
N LEU A 85 -8.47 -0.94 -14.13
CA LEU A 85 -8.71 -2.37 -14.23
C LEU A 85 -8.76 -2.82 -15.70
N GLY A 86 -8.03 -3.87 -16.02
CA GLY A 86 -7.91 -4.38 -17.37
C GLY A 86 -6.87 -3.69 -18.27
N LYS A 87 -6.16 -2.70 -17.74
CA LYS A 87 -5.12 -1.95 -18.45
C LYS A 87 -3.75 -2.12 -17.75
N PRO A 88 -3.17 -3.33 -17.73
CA PRO A 88 -1.99 -3.65 -16.92
C PRO A 88 -0.77 -2.81 -17.28
N ASP A 89 -0.57 -2.44 -18.53
CA ASP A 89 0.53 -1.60 -19.02
C ASP A 89 0.38 -0.14 -18.57
N VAL A 90 -0.84 0.40 -18.58
CA VAL A 90 -1.14 1.76 -18.11
C VAL A 90 -0.96 1.81 -16.59
N TYR A 91 -1.50 0.81 -15.89
CA TYR A 91 -1.37 0.73 -14.44
C TYR A 91 0.08 0.53 -13.99
N ALA A 92 0.88 -0.26 -14.71
CA ALA A 92 2.29 -0.43 -14.39
C ALA A 92 3.08 0.89 -14.47
N ARG A 93 2.75 1.76 -15.41
CA ARG A 93 3.35 3.10 -15.52
C ARG A 93 2.91 4.01 -14.38
N PHE A 94 1.61 4.01 -14.08
CA PHE A 94 1.05 4.78 -12.97
C PHE A 94 1.70 4.36 -11.64
N LEU A 95 1.59 3.08 -11.29
CA LEU A 95 2.13 2.53 -10.04
C LEU A 95 3.66 2.72 -9.95
N GLY A 96 4.36 2.57 -11.07
CA GLY A 96 5.80 2.85 -11.14
C GLY A 96 6.14 4.33 -10.85
N ALA A 97 5.30 5.28 -11.28
CA ALA A 97 5.47 6.69 -10.97
C ALA A 97 5.17 7.00 -9.50
N GLU A 98 4.11 6.40 -8.93
CA GLU A 98 3.74 6.54 -7.52
C GLU A 98 4.87 6.11 -6.58
N ILE A 99 5.52 4.99 -6.85
CA ILE A 99 6.60 4.47 -6.00
C ILE A 99 8.01 4.97 -6.37
N ALA A 100 8.14 5.84 -7.39
CA ALA A 100 9.44 6.25 -7.94
C ALA A 100 10.35 6.98 -6.95
N PHE A 101 9.80 7.61 -5.92
CA PHE A 101 10.57 8.28 -4.86
C PHE A 101 11.35 7.28 -3.98
N ALA A 102 10.83 6.05 -3.81
CA ALA A 102 11.43 5.00 -2.98
C ALA A 102 11.98 3.82 -3.80
N TYR A 103 11.46 3.58 -5.01
CA TYR A 103 11.86 2.46 -5.83
C TYR A 103 11.90 2.80 -7.32
N ARG A 104 13.10 2.76 -7.89
CA ARG A 104 13.37 3.01 -9.33
C ARG A 104 13.81 1.74 -10.06
N GLY A 105 13.20 0.61 -9.75
CA GLY A 105 13.50 -0.67 -10.37
C GLY A 105 12.48 -1.10 -11.42
N ARG A 106 12.36 -2.40 -11.59
CA ARG A 106 11.38 -3.03 -12.49
C ARG A 106 10.10 -3.36 -11.74
N LEU A 107 8.98 -3.15 -12.41
CA LEU A 107 7.65 -3.45 -11.89
C LEU A 107 6.88 -4.31 -12.88
N LEU A 108 6.42 -5.47 -12.43
CA LEU A 108 5.52 -6.37 -13.14
C LEU A 108 4.10 -6.21 -12.58
N VAL A 109 3.16 -5.87 -13.43
CA VAL A 109 1.73 -5.88 -13.12
C VAL A 109 1.07 -7.04 -13.84
N VAL A 110 0.21 -7.77 -13.12
CA VAL A 110 -0.54 -8.91 -13.66
C VAL A 110 -2.02 -8.71 -13.43
N MET A 111 -2.79 -8.72 -14.51
CA MET A 111 -4.26 -8.69 -14.53
C MET A 111 -4.77 -9.79 -15.46
N LYS A 112 -6.06 -10.14 -15.38
CA LYS A 112 -6.68 -11.13 -16.29
C LYS A 112 -6.38 -10.83 -17.75
N GLN A 113 -6.31 -9.57 -18.15
CA GLN A 113 -6.11 -9.12 -19.53
C GLN A 113 -4.66 -9.28 -20.01
N GLY A 114 -3.71 -9.52 -19.11
CA GLY A 114 -2.31 -9.71 -19.44
C GLY A 114 -1.35 -9.06 -18.46
N TYR A 115 -0.26 -8.53 -18.98
CA TYR A 115 0.90 -8.05 -18.21
C TYR A 115 1.24 -6.61 -18.55
N GLY A 116 1.68 -5.85 -17.56
CA GLY A 116 2.39 -4.59 -17.72
C GLY A 116 3.78 -4.70 -17.13
N PHE A 117 4.79 -4.17 -17.78
CA PHE A 117 6.16 -4.23 -17.30
C PHE A 117 6.89 -2.91 -17.54
N THR A 118 7.43 -2.35 -16.47
CA THR A 118 8.16 -1.08 -16.51
C THR A 118 9.52 -1.18 -15.85
N LYS A 119 10.41 -0.27 -16.23
CA LYS A 119 11.67 0.02 -15.56
C LYS A 119 11.78 1.53 -15.39
N ASN A 120 12.01 1.99 -14.15
CA ASN A 120 12.04 3.44 -13.85
C ASN A 120 10.77 4.16 -14.33
N SER A 121 9.60 3.58 -14.08
CA SER A 121 8.27 4.08 -14.48
C SER A 121 8.02 4.17 -15.98
N LYS A 122 8.95 3.75 -16.83
CA LYS A 122 8.83 3.73 -18.30
C LYS A 122 8.62 2.29 -18.77
N PRO A 123 7.88 2.05 -19.89
CA PRO A 123 7.75 0.73 -20.49
C PRO A 123 9.12 0.11 -20.76
N ASP A 124 9.37 -1.09 -20.25
CA ASP A 124 10.56 -1.87 -20.58
C ASP A 124 10.27 -2.71 -21.83
N GLN A 125 10.72 -2.22 -22.99
CA GLN A 125 10.45 -2.84 -24.29
C GLN A 125 10.98 -4.28 -24.38
N GLN A 126 12.13 -4.58 -23.79
CA GLN A 126 12.68 -5.94 -23.79
C GLN A 126 11.82 -6.87 -22.95
N GLY A 127 11.47 -6.45 -21.73
CA GLY A 127 10.58 -7.21 -20.87
C GLY A 127 9.20 -7.42 -21.48
N MET A 128 8.62 -6.39 -22.11
CA MET A 128 7.33 -6.49 -22.78
C MET A 128 7.37 -7.47 -23.99
N ARG A 129 8.44 -7.46 -24.78
CA ARG A 129 8.63 -8.47 -25.86
C ARG A 129 8.71 -9.88 -25.30
N THR A 130 9.42 -10.08 -24.19
CA THR A 130 9.48 -11.37 -23.50
C THR A 130 8.11 -11.81 -23.01
N LEU A 131 7.32 -10.89 -22.45
CA LEU A 131 5.98 -11.17 -21.95
C LEU A 131 4.95 -11.42 -23.07
N ALA A 132 5.16 -10.90 -24.27
CA ALA A 132 4.31 -11.20 -25.43
C ALA A 132 4.27 -12.69 -25.77
N GLY A 133 5.33 -13.45 -25.44
CA GLY A 133 5.40 -14.90 -25.57
C GLY A 133 4.87 -15.68 -24.35
N VAL A 134 4.36 -14.99 -23.31
CA VAL A 134 3.78 -15.64 -22.12
C VAL A 134 2.26 -15.68 -22.26
N PRO A 135 1.61 -16.85 -22.12
CA PRO A 135 0.16 -16.93 -22.15
C PRO A 135 -0.47 -16.00 -21.13
N LYS A 136 -1.58 -15.35 -21.49
CA LYS A 136 -2.37 -14.55 -20.55
C LYS A 136 -2.85 -15.43 -19.39
N PRO A 137 -3.13 -14.84 -18.22
CA PRO A 137 -3.71 -15.59 -17.10
C PRO A 137 -4.96 -16.38 -17.53
N ALA A 138 -5.03 -17.67 -17.14
CA ALA A 138 -6.11 -18.58 -17.54
C ALA A 138 -7.48 -18.16 -16.99
N GLY A 139 -7.50 -17.32 -15.96
CA GLY A 139 -8.73 -16.79 -15.35
C GLY A 139 -8.44 -15.64 -14.41
N ASN A 140 -9.45 -15.28 -13.61
CA ASN A 140 -9.39 -14.12 -12.71
C ASN A 140 -9.33 -14.50 -11.22
N SER A 141 -9.12 -15.78 -10.86
CA SER A 141 -8.90 -16.11 -9.45
C SER A 141 -7.51 -15.66 -9.01
N SER A 142 -7.36 -15.33 -7.72
CA SER A 142 -6.07 -14.91 -7.13
C SER A 142 -4.97 -15.93 -7.41
N ASP A 143 -5.29 -17.23 -7.29
CA ASP A 143 -4.34 -18.30 -7.58
C ASP A 143 -3.90 -18.33 -9.05
N GLN A 144 -4.85 -18.18 -9.99
CA GLN A 144 -4.54 -18.17 -11.42
C GLN A 144 -3.67 -16.97 -11.80
N LEU A 145 -3.99 -15.80 -11.27
CA LEU A 145 -3.20 -14.59 -11.49
C LEU A 145 -1.80 -14.71 -10.86
N THR A 146 -1.71 -15.29 -9.65
CA THR A 146 -0.42 -15.49 -8.97
C THR A 146 0.45 -16.52 -9.69
N ARG A 147 -0.13 -17.62 -10.21
CA ARG A 147 0.61 -18.56 -11.07
C ARG A 147 1.12 -17.88 -12.34
N ALA A 148 0.31 -17.05 -12.97
CA ALA A 148 0.74 -16.29 -14.14
C ALA A 148 1.85 -15.28 -13.80
N ALA A 149 1.80 -14.63 -12.63
CA ALA A 149 2.87 -13.76 -12.13
C ALA A 149 4.20 -14.52 -11.93
N ILE A 150 4.15 -15.73 -11.37
CA ILE A 150 5.31 -16.60 -11.20
C ILE A 150 5.95 -16.94 -12.55
N VAL A 151 5.14 -17.33 -13.54
CA VAL A 151 5.62 -17.63 -14.89
C VAL A 151 6.23 -16.39 -15.55
N ALA A 152 5.51 -15.27 -15.51
CA ALA A 152 5.94 -14.01 -16.09
C ALA A 152 7.26 -13.51 -15.49
N LEU A 153 7.38 -13.52 -14.14
CA LEU A 153 8.60 -13.10 -13.45
C LEU A 153 9.80 -13.97 -13.85
N ARG A 154 9.64 -15.30 -13.92
CA ARG A 154 10.68 -16.21 -14.39
C ARG A 154 11.11 -15.91 -15.82
N ARG A 155 10.15 -15.65 -16.71
CA ARG A 155 10.41 -15.37 -18.11
C ARG A 155 11.16 -14.06 -18.33
N VAL A 156 10.74 -12.96 -17.67
CA VAL A 156 11.44 -11.67 -17.81
C VAL A 156 12.84 -11.70 -17.21
N ALA A 157 13.02 -12.39 -16.09
CA ALA A 157 14.33 -12.55 -15.49
C ALA A 157 15.27 -13.40 -16.37
N ALA A 158 14.80 -14.53 -16.88
CA ALA A 158 15.56 -15.39 -17.79
C ALA A 158 15.89 -14.68 -19.10
N GLY A 159 14.92 -13.97 -19.71
CA GLY A 159 15.13 -13.19 -20.92
C GLY A 159 16.11 -12.02 -20.77
N ALA A 160 16.38 -11.62 -19.54
CA ALA A 160 17.40 -10.62 -19.20
C ALA A 160 18.74 -11.23 -18.73
N GLY A 161 18.91 -12.55 -18.83
CA GLY A 161 20.14 -13.23 -18.40
C GLY A 161 20.24 -13.56 -16.91
N HIS A 162 19.13 -13.41 -16.15
CA HIS A 162 19.08 -13.68 -14.71
C HIS A 162 18.10 -14.84 -14.38
N PRO A 163 18.34 -16.07 -14.82
CA PRO A 163 17.41 -17.18 -14.60
C PRO A 163 17.18 -17.43 -13.11
N LEU A 164 15.91 -17.56 -12.71
CA LEU A 164 15.52 -17.80 -11.33
C LEU A 164 15.48 -19.30 -11.02
N PRO A 165 15.79 -19.71 -9.77
CA PRO A 165 15.81 -21.12 -9.38
C PRO A 165 14.43 -21.75 -9.50
N ALA A 166 14.38 -23.04 -9.87
CA ALA A 166 13.13 -23.78 -9.98
C ALA A 166 12.39 -23.87 -8.64
N LYS A 167 13.11 -24.10 -7.57
CA LYS A 167 12.60 -24.05 -6.19
C LYS A 167 13.16 -22.83 -5.49
N VAL A 168 12.32 -22.11 -4.77
CA VAL A 168 12.71 -21.01 -3.87
C VAL A 168 12.41 -21.44 -2.45
N ALA A 169 13.21 -20.98 -1.49
CA ALA A 169 12.90 -21.17 -0.08
C ALA A 169 11.51 -20.57 0.21
N ALA A 170 10.68 -21.31 0.93
CA ALA A 170 9.40 -20.79 1.39
C ALA A 170 9.67 -19.59 2.32
N VAL A 171 9.17 -18.43 1.94
CA VAL A 171 9.23 -17.24 2.75
C VAL A 171 7.84 -17.05 3.34
N THR A 172 7.74 -16.99 4.65
CA THR A 172 6.48 -16.66 5.31
C THR A 172 6.01 -15.30 4.80
N PRO A 173 4.82 -15.21 4.21
CA PRO A 173 4.26 -13.91 3.82
C PRO A 173 4.19 -13.03 5.07
N PRO A 174 4.48 -11.73 4.97
CA PRO A 174 4.17 -10.83 6.06
C PRO A 174 2.64 -10.95 6.32
N THR A 175 2.27 -11.12 7.56
CA THR A 175 0.87 -11.10 7.97
C THR A 175 0.38 -9.67 7.74
N GLY A 176 -0.04 -9.39 6.50
CA GLY A 176 -0.64 -8.13 6.13
C GLY A 176 -1.93 -8.01 6.90
N GLY A 177 -2.06 -6.95 7.68
CA GLY A 177 -3.29 -6.59 8.34
C GLY A 177 -4.41 -6.38 7.31
N GLY A 178 -5.00 -7.47 6.85
CA GLY A 178 -6.35 -7.45 6.31
C GLY A 178 -7.26 -7.09 7.46
N GLY A 179 -8.05 -6.02 7.29
CA GLY A 179 -8.99 -5.55 8.29
C GLY A 179 -9.88 -6.66 8.83
N GLY A 180 -9.37 -7.35 9.84
CA GLY A 180 -10.13 -8.17 10.75
C GLY A 180 -10.55 -7.26 11.90
N SER A 181 -11.84 -7.10 12.08
CA SER A 181 -12.46 -6.56 13.28
C SER A 181 -12.00 -7.37 14.49
N GLY A 182 -10.81 -7.09 14.95
CA GLY A 182 -10.29 -7.49 16.23
C GLY A 182 -10.09 -6.20 16.99
N SER A 183 -10.93 -5.95 18.00
CA SER A 183 -10.77 -4.88 18.97
C SER A 183 -9.45 -5.05 19.72
N SER A 184 -8.37 -4.63 19.09
CA SER A 184 -7.16 -4.27 19.80
C SER A 184 -7.37 -2.83 20.20
N THR A 185 -7.72 -2.60 21.46
CA THR A 185 -7.58 -1.32 22.13
C THR A 185 -6.09 -0.96 22.09
N VAL A 186 -5.65 -0.41 20.96
CA VAL A 186 -4.38 0.31 20.90
C VAL A 186 -4.60 1.59 21.65
N GLU A 187 -3.89 1.71 22.76
CA GLU A 187 -3.80 2.90 23.60
C GLU A 187 -3.46 4.15 22.78
N ILE A 188 -4.47 4.81 22.20
CA ILE A 188 -4.41 6.20 21.75
C ILE A 188 -4.74 7.12 22.94
N ALA A 189 -4.68 6.57 24.16
CA ALA A 189 -4.98 7.32 25.40
C ALA A 189 -3.92 8.39 25.72
N GLY A 190 -2.68 8.29 25.23
CA GLY A 190 -1.61 9.22 25.59
C GLY A 190 -1.75 10.62 24.95
N GLY A 191 -2.14 10.71 23.70
CA GLY A 191 -2.17 11.99 22.96
C GLY A 191 -3.32 12.91 23.35
N VAL A 192 -4.52 12.35 23.55
CA VAL A 192 -5.72 13.13 23.90
C VAL A 192 -5.64 13.66 25.33
N VAL A 193 -5.07 12.89 26.26
CA VAL A 193 -4.90 13.32 27.65
C VAL A 193 -3.90 14.48 27.75
N VAL A 194 -2.81 14.48 27.01
CA VAL A 194 -1.82 15.56 27.02
C VAL A 194 -2.42 16.88 26.51
N VAL A 195 -3.19 16.84 25.41
CA VAL A 195 -3.85 18.03 24.86
C VAL A 195 -4.93 18.56 25.81
N ALA A 196 -5.69 17.69 26.46
CA ALA A 196 -6.70 18.09 27.45
C ALA A 196 -6.07 18.70 28.71
N LEU A 197 -4.93 18.16 29.17
CA LEU A 197 -4.23 18.73 30.34
C LEU A 197 -3.58 20.07 30.03
N LEU A 198 -3.05 20.28 28.82
CA LEU A 198 -2.51 21.57 28.39
C LEU A 198 -3.60 22.63 28.27
N ALA A 199 -4.77 22.27 27.73
CA ALA A 199 -5.92 23.18 27.65
C ALA A 199 -6.47 23.56 29.02
N CYS A 200 -6.57 22.60 29.95
CA CYS A 200 -6.96 22.86 31.34
C CYS A 200 -5.93 23.72 32.08
N GLY A 201 -4.65 23.47 31.90
CA GLY A 201 -3.57 24.25 32.49
C GLY A 201 -3.59 25.72 32.01
N LEU A 202 -3.84 25.94 30.73
CA LEU A 202 -3.93 27.29 30.16
C LEU A 202 -5.14 28.06 30.69
N LEU A 203 -6.30 27.40 30.82
CA LEU A 203 -7.52 27.99 31.37
C LEU A 203 -7.36 28.37 32.84
N LEU A 204 -6.70 27.53 33.66
CA LEU A 204 -6.42 27.83 35.06
C LEU A 204 -5.38 28.96 35.23
N PHE A 205 -4.41 29.04 34.32
CA PHE A 205 -3.44 30.14 34.30
C PHE A 205 -4.10 31.49 34.01
N PHE A 206 -4.98 31.56 33.02
CA PHE A 206 -5.72 32.77 32.69
C PHE A 206 -6.75 33.14 33.75
N ALA A 207 -7.44 32.17 34.33
CA ALA A 207 -8.39 32.42 35.44
C ALA A 207 -7.70 33.01 36.69
N ARG A 208 -6.51 32.55 37.05
CA ARG A 208 -5.72 33.11 38.14
C ARG A 208 -5.23 34.54 37.87
N ARG A 209 -4.86 34.83 36.62
CA ARG A 209 -4.37 36.17 36.26
C ARG A 209 -5.47 37.25 36.26
N SER A 210 -6.76 36.84 36.07
CA SER A 210 -7.93 37.72 36.12
C SER A 210 -8.37 38.02 37.58
N ALA A 211 -7.92 37.22 38.57
CA ALA A 211 -8.31 37.39 39.96
C ALA A 211 -7.36 38.30 40.75
N THR A 212 -6.18 38.65 40.21
CA THR A 212 -5.19 39.51 40.91
C THR A 212 -5.16 40.96 40.40
N GLY A 213 -6.18 41.39 39.62
CA GLY A 213 -6.25 42.72 38.98
C GLY A 213 -7.33 43.65 39.54
N VAL A 214 -7.84 43.44 40.75
CA VAL A 214 -8.77 44.38 41.39
C VAL A 214 -8.27 44.64 42.82
N ASP A 215 -7.36 45.58 42.95
CA ASP A 215 -7.13 46.43 44.13
C ASP A 215 -6.04 47.44 43.75
N SER A 216 -6.47 48.60 43.27
CA SER A 216 -5.79 49.90 43.33
C SER A 216 -6.77 51.01 43.00
#